data_f63e1297f9a99b07217ff5c9a2874ce5
#
_entry.id   f63e1297f9a99b07217ff5c9a2874ce5
#
_cell.length_a   1.000
_cell.length_b   1.000
_cell.length_c   1.000
_cell.angle_alpha   90.00
_cell.angle_beta   90.00
_cell.angle_gamma   90.00
#
_symmetry.space_group_name_H-M   'P 1'
#
loop_
_entity.id
_entity.type
_entity.pdbx_description
1 polymer ?
#
loop_
_entity_poly.entity_id
_entity_poly.type
_entity_poly.pdbx_seq_one_letter_code
_entity_poly.pdbx_strand_id
1 'polypeptide(L)'
;MPPIQPAAIARHALVAALFNTVLAVAITLSGHQGFGVNLLYSQLIGMTIWALIDGGRLAVFAQGWSTAPAMAGLVLVAVLVGYFGGSAAGDLLLGYPPLHGLNRFPKAMTGFLLMSLAAGAFATYYFTSRALLASARLAHEEALRQATEARLKLLESQLEPHMLFNTLANLRALIGIDPARAQVMVDHLNRYLRATLSGSRASTHPLAAEFARLEDYLELMAIRMGPRLHFTLDLPADLRDVPVPPLLLQPLVENAIRHGLEPDIEGGHITVRARQEANTLVLEVADTGMGFDAETPALRTSTGGFGLTQVRERLATAFGPTATLELRADKDQGTLGTIRFSLKS
;
A
#
# COMPACT_ATOMS: atom_id res chain seq x y z
N MET A 1 -6.12 20.83 3.37
CA MET A 1 -5.64 21.64 2.23
C MET A 1 -4.63 22.66 2.74
N PRO A 2 -3.52 22.89 2.04
CA PRO A 2 -2.63 23.98 2.42
C PRO A 2 -3.38 25.31 2.31
N PRO A 3 -3.11 26.27 3.20
CA PRO A 3 -3.72 27.60 3.14
C PRO A 3 -3.45 28.22 1.77
N ILE A 4 -4.47 28.86 1.20
CA ILE A 4 -4.35 29.50 -0.12
C ILE A 4 -3.29 30.58 0.00
N GLN A 5 -2.17 30.36 -0.67
CA GLN A 5 -1.06 31.31 -0.63
C GLN A 5 -1.46 32.60 -1.38
N PRO A 6 -1.29 33.80 -0.80
CA PRO A 6 -1.57 35.09 -1.47
C PRO A 6 -0.92 35.20 -2.85
N ALA A 7 0.25 34.58 -3.02
CA ALA A 7 0.95 34.49 -4.29
C ALA A 7 0.16 33.76 -5.40
N ALA A 8 -0.70 32.79 -5.04
CA ALA A 8 -1.55 32.11 -6.02
C ALA A 8 -2.68 33.01 -6.53
N ILE A 9 -3.30 33.79 -5.65
CA ILE A 9 -4.33 34.78 -6.01
C ILE A 9 -3.75 35.83 -6.94
N ALA A 10 -2.60 36.40 -6.59
CA ALA A 10 -1.94 37.41 -7.41
C ALA A 10 -1.57 36.87 -8.81
N ARG A 11 -1.11 35.62 -8.89
CA ARG A 11 -0.82 34.98 -10.18
C ARG A 11 -2.08 34.80 -11.02
N HIS A 12 -3.21 34.38 -10.44
CA HIS A 12 -4.48 34.24 -11.15
C HIS A 12 -5.00 35.61 -11.65
N ALA A 13 -4.90 36.66 -10.83
CA ALA A 13 -5.25 38.02 -11.23
C ALA A 13 -4.43 38.52 -12.42
N LEU A 14 -3.10 38.27 -12.38
CA LEU A 14 -2.20 38.64 -13.47
C LEU A 14 -2.55 37.92 -14.78
N VAL A 15 -2.83 36.62 -14.70
CA VAL A 15 -3.22 35.79 -15.88
C VAL A 15 -4.55 36.34 -16.45
N ALA A 16 -5.52 36.63 -15.59
CA ALA A 16 -6.81 37.22 -16.02
C ALA A 16 -6.60 38.56 -16.71
N ALA A 17 -5.79 39.45 -16.13
CA ALA A 17 -5.50 40.77 -16.72
C ALA A 17 -4.81 40.68 -18.09
N LEU A 18 -3.83 39.77 -18.22
CA LEU A 18 -3.15 39.49 -19.49
C LEU A 18 -4.13 38.96 -20.56
N PHE A 19 -4.97 38.00 -20.18
CA PHE A 19 -5.99 37.44 -21.07
C PHE A 19 -6.98 38.54 -21.55
N ASN A 20 -7.45 39.36 -20.65
CA ASN A 20 -8.35 40.47 -20.96
C ASN A 20 -7.70 41.51 -21.89
N THR A 21 -6.39 41.75 -21.74
CA THR A 21 -5.63 42.63 -22.65
C THR A 21 -5.54 42.05 -24.05
N VAL A 22 -5.24 40.75 -24.17
CA VAL A 22 -5.22 40.05 -25.48
C VAL A 22 -6.60 40.11 -26.14
N LEU A 23 -7.66 39.93 -25.36
CA LEU A 23 -9.04 40.04 -25.85
C LEU A 23 -9.36 41.44 -26.36
N ALA A 24 -8.95 42.48 -25.63
CA ALA A 24 -9.11 43.86 -26.06
C ALA A 24 -8.41 44.18 -27.39
N VAL A 25 -7.18 43.63 -27.59
CA VAL A 25 -6.48 43.76 -28.87
C VAL A 25 -7.25 43.07 -30.00
N ALA A 26 -7.71 41.83 -29.77
CA ALA A 26 -8.47 41.07 -30.77
C ALA A 26 -9.77 41.79 -31.19
N ILE A 27 -10.50 42.34 -30.21
CA ILE A 27 -11.73 43.16 -30.46
C ILE A 27 -11.40 44.41 -31.26
N THR A 28 -10.30 45.08 -30.96
CA THR A 28 -9.86 46.29 -31.67
C THR A 28 -9.50 45.98 -33.13
N LEU A 29 -8.81 44.89 -33.37
CA LEU A 29 -8.47 44.43 -34.73
C LEU A 29 -9.67 44.03 -35.56
N SER A 30 -10.79 43.64 -34.94
CA SER A 30 -12.05 43.33 -35.60
C SER A 30 -12.88 44.60 -35.96
N GLY A 31 -12.33 45.80 -35.73
CA GLY A 31 -12.93 47.07 -36.16
C GLY A 31 -14.01 47.64 -35.21
N HIS A 32 -14.10 47.10 -33.98
CA HIS A 32 -15.04 47.57 -32.98
C HIS A 32 -14.35 48.51 -31.99
N GLN A 33 -14.66 49.79 -32.05
CA GLN A 33 -14.18 50.83 -31.14
C GLN A 33 -12.64 51.00 -31.02
N GLY A 34 -12.13 52.02 -30.34
CA GLY A 34 -10.72 52.20 -30.09
C GLY A 34 -10.17 51.31 -29.00
N PHE A 35 -8.86 50.99 -29.06
CA PHE A 35 -8.17 50.08 -28.12
C PHE A 35 -8.41 50.45 -26.64
N GLY A 36 -8.34 51.75 -26.28
CA GLY A 36 -8.55 52.19 -24.89
C GLY A 36 -9.92 51.84 -24.33
N VAL A 37 -10.97 51.98 -25.15
CA VAL A 37 -12.34 51.63 -24.80
C VAL A 37 -12.50 50.14 -24.66
N ASN A 38 -12.01 49.38 -25.64
CA ASN A 38 -12.05 47.90 -25.58
C ASN A 38 -11.26 47.34 -24.38
N LEU A 39 -10.11 47.94 -24.05
CA LEU A 39 -9.32 47.55 -22.90
C LEU A 39 -10.07 47.83 -21.58
N LEU A 40 -10.70 48.97 -21.46
CA LEU A 40 -11.50 49.35 -20.27
C LEU A 40 -12.61 48.32 -20.02
N TYR A 41 -13.45 48.04 -21.05
CA TYR A 41 -14.52 47.05 -20.90
C TYR A 41 -13.98 45.63 -20.61
N SER A 42 -12.97 45.20 -21.35
CA SER A 42 -12.39 43.86 -21.13
C SER A 42 -11.82 43.68 -19.73
N GLN A 43 -11.14 44.70 -19.18
CA GLN A 43 -10.63 44.66 -17.82
C GLN A 43 -11.74 44.69 -16.78
N LEU A 44 -12.73 45.59 -16.91
CA LEU A 44 -13.84 45.66 -15.94
C LEU A 44 -14.65 44.37 -15.90
N ILE A 45 -15.03 43.84 -17.06
CA ILE A 45 -15.76 42.56 -17.16
C ILE A 45 -14.93 41.42 -16.63
N GLY A 46 -13.72 41.21 -17.15
CA GLY A 46 -12.91 40.07 -16.85
C GLY A 46 -12.39 40.03 -15.41
N MET A 47 -11.98 41.17 -14.85
CA MET A 47 -11.54 41.24 -13.45
C MET A 47 -12.70 41.04 -12.47
N THR A 48 -13.91 41.52 -12.81
CA THR A 48 -15.10 41.26 -11.99
C THR A 48 -15.47 39.78 -12.02
N ILE A 49 -15.45 39.13 -13.19
CA ILE A 49 -15.67 37.69 -13.31
C ILE A 49 -14.63 36.93 -12.48
N TRP A 50 -13.34 37.25 -12.63
CA TRP A 50 -12.27 36.63 -11.87
C TRP A 50 -12.47 36.79 -10.35
N ALA A 51 -12.75 38.00 -9.88
CA ALA A 51 -12.95 38.28 -8.46
C ALA A 51 -14.16 37.52 -7.88
N LEU A 52 -15.24 37.40 -8.63
CA LEU A 52 -16.42 36.63 -8.23
C LEU A 52 -16.14 35.12 -8.19
N ILE A 53 -15.38 34.57 -9.15
CA ILE A 53 -15.02 33.14 -9.16
C ILE A 53 -14.05 32.84 -8.03
N ASP A 54 -12.94 33.57 -7.92
CA ASP A 54 -11.92 33.31 -6.89
C ASP A 54 -12.43 33.61 -5.48
N GLY A 55 -13.17 34.73 -5.30
CA GLY A 55 -13.79 35.11 -4.05
C GLY A 55 -14.95 34.18 -3.65
N GLY A 56 -15.81 33.82 -4.60
CA GLY A 56 -16.91 32.87 -4.39
C GLY A 56 -16.39 31.48 -4.02
N ARG A 57 -15.33 31.05 -4.69
CA ARG A 57 -14.65 29.78 -4.34
C ARG A 57 -14.13 29.81 -2.90
N LEU A 58 -13.53 30.92 -2.46
CA LEU A 58 -13.01 31.05 -1.10
C LEU A 58 -14.13 31.13 -0.06
N ALA A 59 -15.20 31.83 -0.33
CA ALA A 59 -16.30 32.04 0.62
C ALA A 59 -17.21 30.81 0.74
N VAL A 60 -17.51 30.14 -0.38
CA VAL A 60 -18.50 29.04 -0.40
C VAL A 60 -17.85 27.67 -0.20
N PHE A 61 -16.58 27.49 -0.62
CA PHE A 61 -15.90 26.23 -0.62
C PHE A 61 -14.67 26.19 0.29
N ALA A 62 -14.65 26.98 1.35
CA ALA A 62 -13.55 27.07 2.30
C ALA A 62 -13.14 25.71 2.93
N GLN A 63 -14.01 24.71 2.91
CA GLN A 63 -13.79 23.40 3.54
C GLN A 63 -13.56 22.22 2.56
N GLY A 64 -13.53 22.44 1.24
CA GLY A 64 -13.28 21.35 0.30
C GLY A 64 -13.61 21.71 -1.16
N TRP A 65 -13.29 20.81 -2.08
CA TRP A 65 -13.69 20.91 -3.49
C TRP A 65 -15.19 20.75 -3.60
N SER A 66 -15.85 21.74 -4.21
CA SER A 66 -17.27 21.62 -4.53
C SER A 66 -17.50 20.52 -5.56
N THR A 67 -18.72 20.00 -5.58
CA THR A 67 -19.19 19.16 -6.68
C THR A 67 -19.13 19.94 -7.99
N ALA A 68 -18.83 19.25 -9.09
CA ALA A 68 -18.76 19.89 -10.43
C ALA A 68 -19.96 20.80 -10.76
N PRO A 69 -21.23 20.44 -10.42
CA PRO A 69 -22.39 21.30 -10.67
C PRO A 69 -22.37 22.60 -9.86
N ALA A 70 -21.88 22.60 -8.63
CA ALA A 70 -21.82 23.82 -7.82
C ALA A 70 -20.77 24.80 -8.35
N MET A 71 -19.63 24.32 -8.84
CA MET A 71 -18.63 25.14 -9.53
C MET A 71 -19.17 25.70 -10.85
N ALA A 72 -19.88 24.91 -11.63
CA ALA A 72 -20.51 25.37 -12.86
C ALA A 72 -21.55 26.47 -12.58
N GLY A 73 -22.34 26.32 -11.51
CA GLY A 73 -23.28 27.35 -11.05
C GLY A 73 -22.58 28.64 -10.64
N LEU A 74 -21.49 28.57 -9.85
CA LEU A 74 -20.69 29.73 -9.46
C LEU A 74 -20.13 30.45 -10.69
N VAL A 75 -19.55 29.74 -11.65
CA VAL A 75 -19.00 30.32 -12.88
C VAL A 75 -20.06 30.96 -13.71
N LEU A 76 -21.22 30.31 -13.88
CA LEU A 76 -22.36 30.91 -14.63
C LEU A 76 -22.81 32.22 -14.00
N VAL A 77 -23.02 32.24 -12.68
CA VAL A 77 -23.44 33.49 -11.96
C VAL A 77 -22.34 34.52 -12.06
N ALA A 78 -21.07 34.19 -11.85
CA ALA A 78 -19.95 35.11 -11.94
C ALA A 78 -19.81 35.74 -13.34
N VAL A 79 -20.01 34.93 -14.41
CA VAL A 79 -19.95 35.42 -15.78
C VAL A 79 -21.14 36.39 -16.05
N LEU A 80 -22.35 36.02 -15.67
CA LEU A 80 -23.52 36.90 -15.88
C LEU A 80 -23.38 38.21 -15.10
N VAL A 81 -23.12 38.13 -13.80
CA VAL A 81 -22.97 39.32 -12.94
C VAL A 81 -21.77 40.17 -13.37
N GLY A 82 -20.62 39.54 -13.64
CA GLY A 82 -19.42 40.25 -14.08
C GLY A 82 -19.57 40.89 -15.46
N TYR A 83 -20.24 40.20 -16.37
CA TYR A 83 -20.51 40.76 -17.73
C TYR A 83 -21.42 41.96 -17.68
N PHE A 84 -22.60 41.84 -17.08
CA PHE A 84 -23.56 42.96 -17.01
C PHE A 84 -23.07 44.07 -16.07
N GLY A 85 -22.51 43.75 -14.92
CA GLY A 85 -21.96 44.72 -13.98
C GLY A 85 -20.74 45.46 -14.51
N GLY A 86 -19.79 44.73 -15.11
CA GLY A 86 -18.60 45.30 -15.74
C GLY A 86 -18.93 46.18 -16.94
N SER A 87 -19.91 45.76 -17.76
CA SER A 87 -20.39 46.57 -18.88
C SER A 87 -21.07 47.88 -18.39
N ALA A 88 -21.95 47.77 -17.40
CA ALA A 88 -22.60 48.97 -16.82
C ALA A 88 -21.59 49.94 -16.18
N ALA A 89 -20.57 49.40 -15.49
CA ALA A 89 -19.49 50.24 -14.93
C ALA A 89 -18.67 50.92 -16.01
N GLY A 90 -18.36 50.25 -17.12
CA GLY A 90 -17.69 50.82 -18.27
C GLY A 90 -18.48 51.93 -18.94
N ASP A 91 -19.79 51.73 -19.15
CA ASP A 91 -20.69 52.76 -19.69
C ASP A 91 -20.72 54.00 -18.79
N LEU A 92 -20.83 53.79 -17.47
CA LEU A 92 -20.88 54.90 -16.51
C LEU A 92 -19.57 55.70 -16.52
N LEU A 93 -18.41 55.07 -16.60
CA LEU A 93 -17.10 55.72 -16.70
C LEU A 93 -16.92 56.53 -17.98
N LEU A 94 -17.59 56.11 -19.06
CA LEU A 94 -17.56 56.82 -20.34
C LEU A 94 -18.70 57.85 -20.51
N GLY A 95 -19.54 58.02 -19.48
CA GLY A 95 -20.67 59.01 -19.49
C GLY A 95 -21.90 58.53 -20.25
N TYR A 96 -22.00 57.20 -20.49
CA TYR A 96 -23.17 56.60 -21.12
C TYR A 96 -24.18 56.09 -20.08
N PRO A 97 -25.46 55.95 -20.44
CA PRO A 97 -26.43 55.27 -19.58
C PRO A 97 -26.06 53.78 -19.47
N PRO A 98 -26.32 53.14 -18.31
CA PRO A 98 -25.98 51.71 -18.11
C PRO A 98 -26.57 50.81 -19.18
N LEU A 99 -25.77 49.84 -19.65
CA LEU A 99 -26.10 48.90 -20.74
C LEU A 99 -26.37 49.55 -22.10
N HIS A 100 -25.81 50.74 -22.36
CA HIS A 100 -25.90 51.45 -23.62
C HIS A 100 -25.47 50.58 -24.80
N GLY A 101 -24.35 49.84 -24.66
CA GLY A 101 -23.83 48.92 -25.67
C GLY A 101 -24.78 47.79 -26.03
N LEU A 102 -25.53 47.27 -25.06
CA LEU A 102 -26.51 46.21 -25.29
C LEU A 102 -27.64 46.63 -26.22
N ASN A 103 -28.13 47.85 -26.04
CA ASN A 103 -29.21 48.41 -26.84
C ASN A 103 -28.74 48.79 -28.27
N ARG A 104 -27.49 49.28 -28.39
CA ARG A 104 -26.98 49.80 -29.67
C ARG A 104 -26.35 48.70 -30.54
N PHE A 105 -25.75 47.64 -29.93
CA PHE A 105 -25.04 46.57 -30.62
C PHE A 105 -25.39 45.17 -30.06
N PRO A 106 -26.65 44.73 -30.07
CA PRO A 106 -27.10 43.51 -29.39
C PRO A 106 -26.39 42.24 -29.88
N LYS A 107 -26.10 42.11 -31.18
CA LYS A 107 -25.40 40.95 -31.75
C LYS A 107 -23.94 40.85 -31.26
N ALA A 108 -23.22 41.97 -31.19
CA ALA A 108 -21.85 41.99 -30.69
C ALA A 108 -21.78 41.65 -29.19
N MET A 109 -22.70 42.23 -28.40
CA MET A 109 -22.82 41.99 -26.99
C MET A 109 -23.16 40.51 -26.66
N THR A 110 -24.08 39.90 -27.41
CA THR A 110 -24.39 38.48 -27.31
C THR A 110 -23.16 37.60 -27.63
N GLY A 111 -22.40 37.96 -28.67
CA GLY A 111 -21.15 37.25 -29.03
C GLY A 111 -20.11 37.30 -27.89
N PHE A 112 -19.92 38.48 -27.27
CA PHE A 112 -18.99 38.61 -26.14
C PHE A 112 -19.45 37.84 -24.89
N LEU A 113 -20.75 37.80 -24.62
CA LEU A 113 -21.29 37.00 -23.51
C LEU A 113 -21.05 35.52 -23.75
N LEU A 114 -21.34 35.00 -24.94
CA LEU A 114 -21.10 33.61 -25.30
C LEU A 114 -19.62 33.25 -25.20
N MET A 115 -18.74 34.15 -25.66
CA MET A 115 -17.27 33.92 -25.56
C MET A 115 -16.81 33.94 -24.09
N SER A 116 -17.35 34.82 -23.24
CA SER A 116 -17.04 34.82 -21.80
C SER A 116 -17.53 33.55 -21.11
N LEU A 117 -18.71 33.06 -21.43
CA LEU A 117 -19.23 31.77 -20.96
C LEU A 117 -18.35 30.58 -21.37
N ALA A 118 -17.97 30.54 -22.65
CA ALA A 118 -17.08 29.48 -23.17
C ALA A 118 -15.70 29.52 -22.51
N ALA A 119 -15.11 30.71 -22.35
CA ALA A 119 -13.84 30.89 -21.66
C ALA A 119 -13.90 30.47 -20.18
N GLY A 120 -14.98 30.87 -19.49
CA GLY A 120 -15.21 30.46 -18.09
C GLY A 120 -15.39 28.93 -17.93
N ALA A 121 -16.16 28.31 -18.82
CA ALA A 121 -16.34 26.86 -18.83
C ALA A 121 -15.03 26.10 -19.11
N PHE A 122 -14.26 26.56 -20.10
CA PHE A 122 -12.95 26.00 -20.42
C PHE A 122 -11.96 26.13 -19.26
N ALA A 123 -11.85 27.31 -18.65
CA ALA A 123 -10.98 27.55 -17.51
C ALA A 123 -11.37 26.64 -16.34
N THR A 124 -12.66 26.56 -16.03
CA THR A 124 -13.17 25.67 -14.97
C THR A 124 -12.82 24.23 -15.23
N TYR A 125 -13.08 23.72 -16.44
CA TYR A 125 -12.73 22.37 -16.84
C TYR A 125 -11.22 22.12 -16.72
N TYR A 126 -10.39 23.03 -17.22
CA TYR A 126 -8.94 22.90 -17.18
C TYR A 126 -8.40 22.83 -15.74
N PHE A 127 -8.81 23.76 -14.87
CA PHE A 127 -8.33 23.79 -13.49
C PHE A 127 -8.87 22.62 -12.66
N THR A 128 -10.14 22.24 -12.83
CA THR A 128 -10.70 21.08 -12.12
C THR A 128 -10.05 19.77 -12.56
N SER A 129 -9.83 19.58 -13.86
CA SER A 129 -9.15 18.40 -14.39
C SER A 129 -7.70 18.30 -13.90
N ARG A 130 -6.97 19.43 -13.90
CA ARG A 130 -5.61 19.49 -13.36
C ARG A 130 -5.55 19.14 -11.89
N ALA A 131 -6.48 19.65 -11.09
CA ALA A 131 -6.52 19.36 -9.67
C ALA A 131 -6.89 17.90 -9.38
N LEU A 132 -7.83 17.35 -10.14
CA LEU A 132 -8.21 15.93 -10.04
C LEU A 132 -7.03 15.01 -10.39
N LEU A 133 -6.30 15.32 -11.46
CA LEU A 133 -5.11 14.58 -11.85
C LEU A 133 -4.00 14.66 -10.79
N ALA A 134 -3.80 15.85 -10.19
CA ALA A 134 -2.81 16.04 -9.13
C ALA A 134 -3.16 15.21 -7.88
N SER A 135 -4.43 15.24 -7.45
CA SER A 135 -4.89 14.44 -6.31
C SER A 135 -4.80 12.92 -6.57
N ALA A 136 -5.14 12.48 -7.78
CA ALA A 136 -5.02 11.09 -8.18
C ALA A 136 -3.56 10.60 -8.20
N ARG A 137 -2.61 11.44 -8.63
CA ARG A 137 -1.18 11.13 -8.57
C ARG A 137 -0.67 10.98 -7.15
N LEU A 138 -1.02 11.90 -6.26
CA LEU A 138 -0.65 11.82 -4.84
C LEU A 138 -1.21 10.56 -4.17
N ALA A 139 -2.48 10.24 -4.43
CA ALA A 139 -3.09 9.01 -3.91
C ALA A 139 -2.40 7.74 -4.45
N HIS A 140 -1.99 7.75 -5.73
CA HIS A 140 -1.25 6.64 -6.33
C HIS A 140 0.15 6.47 -5.72
N GLU A 141 0.90 7.58 -5.54
CA GLU A 141 2.22 7.54 -4.89
C GLU A 141 2.12 7.03 -3.46
N GLU A 142 1.11 7.45 -2.72
CA GLU A 142 0.88 6.99 -1.35
C GLU A 142 0.51 5.50 -1.29
N ALA A 143 -0.33 5.02 -2.21
CA ALA A 143 -0.66 3.60 -2.33
C ALA A 143 0.57 2.74 -2.69
N LEU A 144 1.44 3.20 -3.60
CA LEU A 144 2.70 2.54 -3.94
C LEU A 144 3.65 2.48 -2.74
N ARG A 145 3.75 3.56 -1.98
CA ARG A 145 4.57 3.61 -0.77
C ARG A 145 4.07 2.63 0.28
N GLN A 146 2.76 2.62 0.56
CA GLN A 146 2.15 1.66 1.50
C GLN A 146 2.34 0.20 1.05
N ALA A 147 2.17 -0.09 -0.24
CA ALA A 147 2.42 -1.42 -0.79
C ALA A 147 3.88 -1.85 -0.64
N THR A 148 4.83 -0.94 -0.83
CA THR A 148 6.26 -1.21 -0.66
C THR A 148 6.61 -1.43 0.82
N GLU A 149 6.09 -0.62 1.73
CA GLU A 149 6.28 -0.78 3.17
C GLU A 149 5.66 -2.09 3.68
N ALA A 150 4.46 -2.45 3.19
CA ALA A 150 3.84 -3.73 3.52
C ALA A 150 4.67 -4.92 3.01
N ARG A 151 5.25 -4.80 1.80
CA ARG A 151 6.12 -5.83 1.23
C ARG A 151 7.43 -5.98 2.01
N LEU A 152 8.03 -4.86 2.45
CA LEU A 152 9.21 -4.89 3.33
C LEU A 152 8.90 -5.58 4.67
N LYS A 153 7.80 -5.21 5.32
CA LYS A 153 7.36 -5.86 6.57
C LYS A 153 7.11 -7.36 6.39
N LEU A 154 6.55 -7.75 5.25
CA LEU A 154 6.37 -9.18 4.93
C LEU A 154 7.71 -9.90 4.80
N LEU A 155 8.69 -9.31 4.12
CA LEU A 155 10.05 -9.86 3.99
C LEU A 155 10.76 -9.91 5.34
N GLU A 156 10.66 -8.88 6.16
CA GLU A 156 11.20 -8.86 7.53
C GLU A 156 10.56 -9.94 8.42
N SER A 157 9.26 -10.21 8.26
CA SER A 157 8.57 -11.25 9.03
C SER A 157 8.92 -12.68 8.61
N GLN A 158 9.48 -12.88 7.41
CA GLN A 158 9.96 -14.17 6.93
C GLN A 158 11.33 -14.58 7.51
N LEU A 159 12.06 -13.61 8.01
CA LEU A 159 13.30 -13.83 8.76
C LEU A 159 12.97 -13.62 10.23
N GLU A 160 13.08 -14.63 11.06
CA GLU A 160 12.93 -14.45 12.51
C GLU A 160 14.12 -13.61 13.03
N PRO A 161 13.92 -12.27 13.31
CA PRO A 161 15.06 -11.38 13.62
C PRO A 161 15.79 -11.81 14.88
N HIS A 162 15.04 -12.31 15.85
CA HIS A 162 15.59 -12.78 17.12
C HIS A 162 16.51 -13.99 16.93
N MET A 163 16.12 -14.95 16.11
CA MET A 163 16.96 -16.11 15.77
C MET A 163 18.27 -15.67 15.09
N LEU A 164 18.16 -14.72 14.12
CA LEU A 164 19.31 -14.21 13.40
C LEU A 164 20.32 -13.50 14.32
N PHE A 165 19.86 -12.61 15.20
CA PHE A 165 20.73 -11.93 16.18
C PHE A 165 21.39 -12.91 17.15
N ASN A 166 20.66 -13.90 17.65
CA ASN A 166 21.20 -14.93 18.54
C ASN A 166 22.23 -15.81 17.82
N THR A 167 21.97 -16.18 16.56
CA THR A 167 22.91 -16.94 15.72
C THR A 167 24.20 -16.17 15.49
N LEU A 168 24.12 -14.88 15.16
CA LEU A 168 25.29 -14.02 14.97
C LEU A 168 26.10 -13.81 16.27
N ALA A 169 25.41 -13.68 17.42
CA ALA A 169 26.07 -13.58 18.71
C ALA A 169 26.83 -14.88 19.06
N ASN A 170 26.22 -16.05 18.81
CA ASN A 170 26.87 -17.34 19.01
C ASN A 170 28.03 -17.57 18.04
N LEU A 171 27.87 -17.22 16.77
CA LEU A 171 28.92 -17.25 15.77
C LEU A 171 30.14 -16.43 16.22
N ARG A 172 29.92 -15.22 16.73
CA ARG A 172 31.00 -14.37 17.25
C ARG A 172 31.74 -15.03 18.41
N ALA A 173 31.04 -15.72 19.31
CA ALA A 173 31.66 -16.45 20.41
C ALA A 173 32.48 -17.66 19.87
N LEU A 174 31.92 -18.41 18.91
CA LEU A 174 32.59 -19.57 18.32
C LEU A 174 33.88 -19.25 17.55
N ILE A 175 33.94 -18.07 16.91
CA ILE A 175 35.16 -17.67 16.18
C ILE A 175 36.41 -17.69 17.08
N GLY A 176 36.26 -17.34 18.36
CA GLY A 176 37.38 -17.34 19.31
C GLY A 176 37.66 -18.70 19.98
N ILE A 177 36.65 -19.60 19.99
CA ILE A 177 36.73 -20.87 20.76
C ILE A 177 36.93 -22.08 19.83
N ASP A 178 36.13 -22.14 18.73
CA ASP A 178 36.13 -23.22 17.75
C ASP A 178 35.88 -22.64 16.35
N PRO A 179 36.94 -22.17 15.67
CA PRO A 179 36.82 -21.59 14.33
C PRO A 179 36.26 -22.54 13.26
N ALA A 180 36.52 -23.83 13.39
CA ALA A 180 36.01 -24.83 12.44
C ALA A 180 34.47 -24.96 12.55
N ARG A 181 33.97 -25.02 13.76
CA ARG A 181 32.52 -25.03 14.03
C ARG A 181 31.86 -23.72 13.64
N ALA A 182 32.55 -22.57 13.81
CA ALA A 182 32.07 -21.29 13.33
C ALA A 182 31.91 -21.26 11.81
N GLN A 183 32.82 -21.82 11.03
CA GLN A 183 32.70 -21.94 9.57
C GLN A 183 31.49 -22.79 9.16
N VAL A 184 31.28 -23.94 9.78
CA VAL A 184 30.12 -24.81 9.54
C VAL A 184 28.81 -24.01 9.82
N MET A 185 28.79 -23.27 10.91
CA MET A 185 27.64 -22.42 11.26
C MET A 185 27.35 -21.34 10.19
N VAL A 186 28.39 -20.70 9.62
CA VAL A 186 28.23 -19.73 8.52
C VAL A 186 27.65 -20.42 7.28
N ASP A 187 28.10 -21.62 6.95
CA ASP A 187 27.63 -22.36 5.78
C ASP A 187 26.15 -22.72 5.91
N HIS A 188 25.72 -23.22 7.07
CA HIS A 188 24.31 -23.52 7.35
C HIS A 188 23.46 -22.24 7.32
N LEU A 189 23.92 -21.14 7.93
CA LEU A 189 23.24 -19.85 7.90
C LEU A 189 23.05 -19.34 6.48
N ASN A 190 24.10 -19.40 5.64
CA ASN A 190 24.01 -18.98 4.24
C ASN A 190 23.01 -19.82 3.44
N ARG A 191 23.00 -21.15 3.62
CA ARG A 191 22.04 -22.04 2.95
C ARG A 191 20.62 -21.74 3.39
N TYR A 192 20.38 -21.62 4.69
CA TYR A 192 19.08 -21.27 5.26
C TYR A 192 18.55 -19.93 4.72
N LEU A 193 19.37 -18.87 4.75
CA LEU A 193 18.96 -17.55 4.24
C LEU A 193 18.64 -17.58 2.74
N ARG A 194 19.47 -18.24 1.93
CA ARG A 194 19.20 -18.38 0.49
C ARG A 194 17.91 -19.15 0.22
N ALA A 195 17.68 -20.26 0.92
CA ALA A 195 16.47 -21.06 0.76
C ALA A 195 15.21 -20.29 1.17
N THR A 196 15.26 -19.51 2.26
CA THR A 196 14.15 -18.68 2.74
C THR A 196 13.81 -17.56 1.76
N LEU A 197 14.82 -16.84 1.26
CA LEU A 197 14.63 -15.73 0.32
C LEU A 197 14.21 -16.19 -1.08
N SER A 198 14.67 -17.36 -1.53
CA SER A 198 14.34 -17.90 -2.86
C SER A 198 12.98 -18.60 -2.89
N GLY A 199 12.59 -19.27 -1.81
CA GLY A 199 11.34 -20.02 -1.72
C GLY A 199 10.07 -19.17 -1.73
N SER A 200 10.18 -17.88 -1.47
CA SER A 200 9.01 -16.98 -1.40
C SER A 200 8.35 -16.68 -2.76
N ARG A 201 8.95 -17.09 -3.87
CA ARG A 201 8.46 -16.77 -5.23
C ARG A 201 7.66 -17.90 -5.90
N ALA A 202 7.81 -19.13 -5.44
CA ALA A 202 7.09 -20.26 -5.99
C ALA A 202 5.82 -20.53 -5.19
N SER A 203 4.73 -20.89 -5.88
CA SER A 203 3.47 -21.29 -5.23
C SER A 203 3.58 -22.65 -4.54
N THR A 204 4.41 -23.56 -5.09
CA THR A 204 4.67 -24.90 -4.55
C THR A 204 6.11 -25.30 -4.82
N HIS A 205 6.63 -26.23 -4.03
CA HIS A 205 7.93 -26.88 -4.23
C HIS A 205 7.86 -28.36 -3.76
N PRO A 206 8.83 -29.22 -4.12
CA PRO A 206 8.88 -30.59 -3.64
C PRO A 206 9.00 -30.67 -2.11
N LEU A 207 8.35 -31.65 -1.48
CA LEU A 207 8.44 -31.87 -0.03
C LEU A 207 9.89 -32.08 0.43
N ALA A 208 10.73 -32.69 -0.41
CA ALA A 208 12.17 -32.83 -0.15
C ALA A 208 12.86 -31.49 0.09
N ALA A 209 12.45 -30.41 -0.63
CA ALA A 209 13.01 -29.06 -0.44
C ALA A 209 12.60 -28.44 0.90
N GLU A 210 11.41 -28.77 1.40
CA GLU A 210 10.96 -28.36 2.75
C GLU A 210 11.79 -29.04 3.83
N PHE A 211 12.00 -30.36 3.70
CA PHE A 211 12.83 -31.14 4.64
C PHE A 211 14.31 -30.71 4.62
N ALA A 212 14.89 -30.45 3.45
CA ALA A 212 16.26 -29.95 3.35
C ALA A 212 16.44 -28.60 4.03
N ARG A 213 15.41 -27.71 3.93
CA ARG A 213 15.42 -26.42 4.63
C ARG A 213 15.33 -26.59 6.15
N LEU A 214 14.49 -27.51 6.61
CA LEU A 214 14.40 -27.85 8.04
C LEU A 214 15.71 -28.44 8.57
N GLU A 215 16.38 -29.25 7.80
CA GLU A 215 17.70 -29.80 8.16
C GLU A 215 18.71 -28.66 8.37
N ASP A 216 18.86 -27.75 7.41
CA ASP A 216 19.76 -26.60 7.56
C ASP A 216 19.40 -25.73 8.79
N TYR A 217 18.11 -25.53 9.06
CA TYR A 217 17.65 -24.78 10.23
C TYR A 217 17.94 -25.51 11.54
N LEU A 218 17.64 -26.81 11.62
CA LEU A 218 17.85 -27.63 12.82
C LEU A 218 19.34 -27.83 13.12
N GLU A 219 20.19 -28.01 12.10
CA GLU A 219 21.64 -28.03 12.28
C GLU A 219 22.17 -26.70 12.86
N LEU A 220 21.65 -25.57 12.35
CA LEU A 220 22.00 -24.25 12.89
C LEU A 220 21.60 -24.14 14.37
N MET A 221 20.41 -24.64 14.73
CA MET A 221 19.91 -24.65 16.11
C MET A 221 20.70 -25.63 16.98
N ALA A 222 21.10 -26.79 16.47
CA ALA A 222 21.95 -27.76 17.18
C ALA A 222 23.35 -27.21 17.49
N ILE A 223 23.93 -26.41 16.59
CA ILE A 223 25.17 -25.68 16.90
C ILE A 223 24.95 -24.69 18.06
N ARG A 224 23.80 -24.00 18.09
CA ARG A 224 23.46 -22.99 19.11
C ARG A 224 23.15 -23.61 20.46
N MET A 225 22.32 -24.67 20.49
CA MET A 225 21.84 -25.29 21.73
C MET A 225 22.80 -26.36 22.26
N GLY A 226 23.75 -26.80 21.42
CA GLY A 226 24.69 -27.85 21.78
C GLY A 226 24.00 -29.20 22.02
N PRO A 227 24.40 -29.96 23.06
CA PRO A 227 23.84 -31.28 23.33
C PRO A 227 22.37 -31.28 23.79
N ARG A 228 21.78 -30.08 23.95
CA ARG A 228 20.38 -29.91 24.35
C ARG A 228 19.39 -30.10 23.22
N LEU A 229 19.82 -30.12 21.94
CA LEU A 229 18.95 -30.32 20.80
C LEU A 229 19.38 -31.57 20.02
N HIS A 230 18.48 -32.53 19.95
CA HIS A 230 18.55 -33.66 19.02
C HIS A 230 17.38 -33.60 18.05
N PHE A 231 17.53 -34.10 16.83
CA PHE A 231 16.43 -34.15 15.88
C PHE A 231 16.50 -35.35 14.94
N THR A 232 15.34 -35.72 14.42
CA THR A 232 15.18 -36.79 13.41
C THR A 232 14.26 -36.32 12.31
N LEU A 233 14.69 -36.47 11.05
CA LEU A 233 13.91 -36.18 9.87
C LEU A 233 13.59 -37.47 9.14
N ASP A 234 12.32 -37.82 9.03
CA ASP A 234 11.84 -39.07 8.40
C ASP A 234 10.98 -38.73 7.18
N LEU A 235 11.60 -38.81 5.99
CA LEU A 235 10.95 -38.54 4.71
C LEU A 235 11.08 -39.77 3.79
N PRO A 236 10.01 -40.55 3.61
CA PRO A 236 9.97 -41.67 2.67
C PRO A 236 10.31 -41.21 1.23
N ALA A 237 10.97 -42.10 0.48
CA ALA A 237 11.48 -41.77 -0.87
C ALA A 237 10.34 -41.46 -1.86
N ASP A 238 9.20 -42.10 -1.72
CA ASP A 238 7.99 -41.94 -2.53
C ASP A 238 7.25 -40.60 -2.29
N LEU A 239 7.51 -39.93 -1.18
CA LEU A 239 6.89 -38.64 -0.82
C LEU A 239 7.75 -37.43 -1.17
N ARG A 240 8.99 -37.62 -1.62
CA ARG A 240 9.97 -36.54 -1.85
C ARG A 240 9.50 -35.48 -2.85
N ASP A 241 8.83 -35.90 -3.91
CA ASP A 241 8.44 -35.04 -5.01
C ASP A 241 7.02 -34.49 -4.86
N VAL A 242 6.33 -34.79 -3.75
CA VAL A 242 4.98 -34.24 -3.49
C VAL A 242 5.03 -32.71 -3.41
N PRO A 243 4.22 -31.99 -4.25
CA PRO A 243 4.23 -30.54 -4.25
C PRO A 243 3.52 -29.99 -3.00
N VAL A 244 4.23 -29.15 -2.24
CA VAL A 244 3.71 -28.50 -1.03
C VAL A 244 3.97 -26.98 -1.10
N PRO A 245 3.16 -26.16 -0.43
CA PRO A 245 3.46 -24.73 -0.26
C PRO A 245 4.77 -24.55 0.52
N PRO A 246 5.58 -23.54 0.19
CA PRO A 246 6.81 -23.26 0.93
C PRO A 246 6.50 -22.79 2.37
N LEU A 247 7.42 -23.06 3.29
CA LEU A 247 7.34 -22.69 4.70
C LEU A 247 6.11 -23.29 5.40
N LEU A 248 5.81 -24.55 5.11
CA LEU A 248 4.67 -25.26 5.68
C LEU A 248 5.01 -25.86 7.07
N LEU A 249 6.17 -26.53 7.18
CA LEU A 249 6.63 -27.19 8.39
C LEU A 249 7.50 -26.29 9.29
N GLN A 250 8.18 -25.34 8.72
CA GLN A 250 9.11 -24.49 9.45
C GLN A 250 8.47 -23.77 10.67
N PRO A 251 7.26 -23.17 10.59
CA PRO A 251 6.64 -22.53 11.76
C PRO A 251 6.32 -23.51 12.91
N LEU A 252 6.08 -24.78 12.59
CA LEU A 252 5.86 -25.81 13.61
C LEU A 252 7.17 -26.14 14.33
N VAL A 253 8.25 -26.30 13.57
CA VAL A 253 9.59 -26.58 14.12
C VAL A 253 10.12 -25.41 14.93
N GLU A 254 9.94 -24.16 14.43
CA GLU A 254 10.28 -22.94 15.18
C GLU A 254 9.52 -22.87 16.52
N ASN A 255 8.23 -23.22 16.48
CA ASN A 255 7.39 -23.27 17.67
C ASN A 255 7.85 -24.32 18.69
N ALA A 256 8.19 -25.52 18.21
CA ALA A 256 8.74 -26.60 19.02
C ALA A 256 10.06 -26.20 19.71
N ILE A 257 10.96 -25.55 19.00
CA ILE A 257 12.21 -25.03 19.59
C ILE A 257 11.92 -23.97 20.61
N ARG A 258 11.20 -22.92 20.22
CA ARG A 258 11.02 -21.71 21.04
C ARG A 258 10.21 -21.93 22.30
N HIS A 259 9.15 -22.73 22.22
CA HIS A 259 8.22 -22.95 23.32
C HIS A 259 8.39 -24.28 24.00
N GLY A 260 8.88 -25.31 23.30
CA GLY A 260 9.13 -26.63 23.85
C GLY A 260 10.52 -26.77 24.46
N LEU A 261 11.58 -26.53 23.66
CA LEU A 261 12.93 -26.94 24.03
C LEU A 261 13.82 -25.83 24.60
N GLU A 262 13.70 -24.57 24.14
CA GLU A 262 14.55 -23.48 24.65
C GLU A 262 14.31 -23.18 26.14
N PRO A 263 13.08 -23.21 26.65
CA PRO A 263 12.81 -22.99 28.06
C PRO A 263 13.26 -24.16 28.94
N ASP A 264 13.38 -25.37 28.39
CA ASP A 264 13.79 -26.56 29.13
C ASP A 264 15.32 -26.60 29.27
N ILE A 265 15.83 -26.81 30.50
CA ILE A 265 17.26 -26.88 30.79
C ILE A 265 17.86 -28.17 30.21
N GLU A 266 17.13 -29.25 30.23
CA GLU A 266 17.55 -30.57 29.69
C GLU A 266 17.53 -30.56 28.15
N GLY A 267 16.70 -29.67 27.53
CA GLY A 267 16.47 -29.64 26.10
C GLY A 267 15.52 -30.74 25.65
N GLY A 268 15.79 -31.35 24.49
CA GLY A 268 14.96 -32.46 24.04
C GLY A 268 15.19 -32.88 22.58
N HIS A 269 14.20 -33.59 22.06
CA HIS A 269 14.24 -34.15 20.71
C HIS A 269 13.10 -33.58 19.83
N ILE A 270 13.39 -33.27 18.57
CA ILE A 270 12.39 -32.94 17.57
C ILE A 270 12.33 -34.03 16.52
N THR A 271 11.15 -34.56 16.27
CA THR A 271 10.90 -35.50 15.18
C THR A 271 10.02 -34.87 14.13
N VAL A 272 10.49 -34.79 12.88
CA VAL A 272 9.69 -34.41 11.74
C VAL A 272 9.47 -35.59 10.84
N ARG A 273 8.22 -35.99 10.62
CA ARG A 273 7.87 -37.19 9.85
C ARG A 273 6.84 -36.87 8.77
N ALA A 274 7.02 -37.45 7.60
CA ALA A 274 6.01 -37.51 6.54
C ALA A 274 5.51 -38.95 6.38
N ARG A 275 4.21 -39.14 6.25
CA ARG A 275 3.60 -40.42 5.92
C ARG A 275 2.35 -40.25 5.07
N GLN A 276 2.05 -41.29 4.31
CA GLN A 276 0.83 -41.35 3.51
C GLN A 276 -0.18 -42.29 4.14
N GLU A 277 -1.40 -41.81 4.33
CA GLU A 277 -2.56 -42.59 4.76
C GLU A 277 -3.58 -42.63 3.64
N ALA A 278 -3.64 -43.73 2.89
CA ALA A 278 -4.45 -43.84 1.68
C ALA A 278 -4.15 -42.69 0.69
N ASN A 279 -5.08 -41.74 0.48
CA ASN A 279 -4.90 -40.57 -0.40
C ASN A 279 -4.59 -39.28 0.37
N THR A 280 -4.20 -39.36 1.64
CA THR A 280 -3.92 -38.21 2.50
C THR A 280 -2.45 -38.19 2.87
N LEU A 281 -1.78 -37.06 2.67
CA LEU A 281 -0.47 -36.77 3.24
C LEU A 281 -0.65 -36.34 4.68
N VAL A 282 0.13 -36.91 5.56
CA VAL A 282 0.22 -36.55 6.98
C VAL A 282 1.64 -36.11 7.27
N LEU A 283 1.81 -34.89 7.74
CA LEU A 283 3.08 -34.33 8.16
C LEU A 283 3.00 -34.08 9.67
N GLU A 284 3.97 -34.58 10.40
CA GLU A 284 4.01 -34.50 11.86
C GLU A 284 5.31 -33.84 12.32
N VAL A 285 5.17 -32.91 13.29
CA VAL A 285 6.28 -32.33 14.04
C VAL A 285 6.01 -32.61 15.51
N ALA A 286 6.82 -33.42 16.14
CA ALA A 286 6.74 -33.75 17.55
C ALA A 286 7.98 -33.24 18.29
N ASP A 287 7.80 -32.67 19.45
CA ASP A 287 8.87 -32.32 20.38
C ASP A 287 8.66 -33.02 21.73
N THR A 288 9.75 -33.18 22.47
CA THR A 288 9.73 -33.73 23.84
C THR A 288 9.95 -32.66 24.90
N GLY A 289 9.65 -31.38 24.57
CA GLY A 289 9.84 -30.27 25.46
C GLY A 289 8.75 -30.11 26.52
N MET A 290 8.64 -28.91 27.11
CA MET A 290 7.72 -28.67 28.21
C MET A 290 6.23 -28.87 27.87
N GLY A 291 5.88 -29.01 26.59
CA GLY A 291 4.50 -29.13 26.14
C GLY A 291 3.68 -27.87 26.40
N PHE A 292 2.36 -28.01 26.28
CA PHE A 292 1.42 -26.96 26.67
C PHE A 292 0.26 -27.55 27.49
N ASP A 293 -0.25 -26.76 28.43
CA ASP A 293 -1.37 -27.15 29.25
C ASP A 293 -2.66 -27.13 28.41
N ALA A 294 -3.22 -28.30 28.15
CA ALA A 294 -4.40 -28.48 27.30
C ALA A 294 -5.68 -27.83 27.91
N GLU A 295 -5.64 -27.50 29.21
CA GLU A 295 -6.77 -26.88 29.93
C GLU A 295 -6.83 -25.35 29.80
N THR A 296 -5.80 -24.70 29.26
CA THR A 296 -5.78 -23.25 29.09
C THR A 296 -6.52 -22.83 27.80
N PRO A 297 -7.75 -22.29 27.89
CA PRO A 297 -8.56 -21.92 26.70
C PRO A 297 -7.91 -20.91 25.77
N ALA A 298 -6.94 -20.14 26.25
CA ALA A 298 -6.21 -19.11 25.51
C ALA A 298 -5.38 -19.67 24.34
N LEU A 299 -4.96 -20.92 24.40
CA LEU A 299 -4.16 -21.56 23.35
C LEU A 299 -4.99 -22.15 22.19
N ARG A 300 -6.31 -22.28 22.36
CA ARG A 300 -7.20 -22.78 21.27
C ARG A 300 -7.52 -21.76 20.20
N THR A 301 -7.40 -20.45 20.47
CA THR A 301 -7.82 -19.37 19.56
C THR A 301 -6.86 -18.19 19.42
N SER A 302 -5.93 -17.93 20.36
CA SER A 302 -5.15 -16.68 20.36
C SER A 302 -3.63 -16.82 20.48
N THR A 303 -3.09 -18.02 20.76
CA THR A 303 -1.63 -18.22 20.96
C THR A 303 -0.97 -19.06 19.86
N GLY A 304 -1.66 -19.45 18.80
CA GLY A 304 -1.01 -19.76 17.55
C GLY A 304 -0.42 -18.48 17.01
N GLY A 305 0.85 -18.20 17.32
CA GLY A 305 1.54 -17.01 16.83
C GLY A 305 1.35 -16.85 15.34
N PHE A 306 1.62 -15.66 14.82
CA PHE A 306 1.46 -15.27 13.41
C PHE A 306 1.83 -16.38 12.39
N GLY A 307 2.84 -17.24 12.72
CA GLY A 307 3.26 -18.36 11.90
C GLY A 307 2.21 -19.47 11.71
N LEU A 308 1.53 -19.93 12.76
CA LEU A 308 0.53 -21.00 12.64
C LEU A 308 -0.75 -20.55 11.92
N THR A 309 -1.13 -19.28 12.06
CA THR A 309 -2.21 -18.70 11.28
C THR A 309 -1.89 -18.68 9.79
N GLN A 310 -0.65 -18.30 9.42
CA GLN A 310 -0.19 -18.36 8.04
C GLN A 310 -0.17 -19.80 7.48
N VAL A 311 0.21 -20.79 8.27
CA VAL A 311 0.16 -22.20 7.83
C VAL A 311 -1.26 -22.61 7.51
N ARG A 312 -2.25 -22.28 8.34
CA ARG A 312 -3.67 -22.56 8.09
C ARG A 312 -4.17 -21.89 6.81
N GLU A 313 -3.84 -20.62 6.60
CA GLU A 313 -4.21 -19.88 5.40
C GLU A 313 -3.59 -20.48 4.13
N ARG A 314 -2.33 -20.86 4.18
CA ARG A 314 -1.63 -21.54 3.07
C ARG A 314 -2.25 -22.88 2.74
N LEU A 315 -2.54 -23.70 3.77
CA LEU A 315 -3.23 -24.97 3.59
C LEU A 315 -4.60 -24.79 2.95
N ALA A 316 -5.41 -23.86 3.45
CA ALA A 316 -6.74 -23.58 2.90
C ALA A 316 -6.66 -23.12 1.43
N THR A 317 -5.66 -22.27 1.11
CA THR A 317 -5.46 -21.75 -0.26
C THR A 317 -5.00 -22.85 -1.23
N ALA A 318 -4.08 -23.74 -0.81
CA ALA A 318 -3.48 -24.74 -1.69
C ALA A 318 -4.32 -26.00 -1.83
N PHE A 319 -4.95 -26.46 -0.74
CA PHE A 319 -5.63 -27.75 -0.66
C PHE A 319 -7.11 -27.68 -0.30
N GLY A 320 -7.62 -26.45 -0.05
CA GLY A 320 -9.03 -26.21 0.28
C GLY A 320 -9.37 -26.47 1.76
N PRO A 321 -10.68 -26.48 2.12
CA PRO A 321 -11.14 -26.51 3.50
C PRO A 321 -10.96 -27.88 4.19
N THR A 322 -10.59 -28.91 3.46
CA THR A 322 -10.34 -30.27 4.02
C THR A 322 -8.94 -30.43 4.60
N ALA A 323 -8.04 -29.49 4.31
CA ALA A 323 -6.71 -29.47 4.90
C ALA A 323 -6.78 -28.95 6.34
N THR A 324 -6.13 -29.66 7.26
CA THR A 324 -6.17 -29.35 8.69
C THR A 324 -4.78 -29.19 9.28
N LEU A 325 -4.67 -28.32 10.29
CA LEU A 325 -3.54 -28.21 11.20
C LEU A 325 -4.04 -28.35 12.62
N GLU A 326 -3.61 -29.39 13.30
CA GLU A 326 -3.93 -29.67 14.71
C GLU A 326 -2.65 -29.62 15.55
N LEU A 327 -2.77 -29.08 16.77
CA LEU A 327 -1.75 -29.14 17.80
C LEU A 327 -2.33 -29.90 19.01
N ARG A 328 -1.60 -30.88 19.50
CA ARG A 328 -2.00 -31.69 20.65
C ARG A 328 -0.81 -31.80 21.61
N ALA A 329 -1.09 -31.94 22.91
CA ALA A 329 -0.09 -32.39 23.85
C ALA A 329 0.27 -33.85 23.51
N ASP A 330 1.56 -34.14 23.45
CA ASP A 330 2.03 -35.50 23.23
C ASP A 330 2.12 -36.28 24.56
N LYS A 331 2.12 -37.63 24.43
CA LYS A 331 2.09 -38.51 25.61
C LYS A 331 3.34 -38.39 26.48
N ASP A 332 4.43 -37.93 25.90
CA ASP A 332 5.74 -37.78 26.57
C ASP A 332 6.00 -36.34 27.07
N GLN A 333 4.93 -35.57 27.35
CA GLN A 333 4.91 -34.19 27.86
C GLN A 333 5.26 -33.09 26.85
N GLY A 334 5.55 -33.38 25.59
CA GLY A 334 5.82 -32.44 24.53
C GLY A 334 4.59 -32.01 23.73
N THR A 335 4.82 -31.52 22.53
CA THR A 335 3.77 -31.08 21.59
C THR A 335 3.85 -31.90 20.29
N LEU A 336 2.69 -32.31 19.78
CA LEU A 336 2.52 -32.90 18.45
C LEU A 336 1.72 -31.94 17.55
N GLY A 337 2.38 -31.42 16.52
CA GLY A 337 1.74 -30.68 15.41
C GLY A 337 1.49 -31.63 14.24
N THR A 338 0.25 -31.72 13.77
CA THR A 338 -0.13 -32.60 12.65
C THR A 338 -0.80 -31.78 11.55
N ILE A 339 -0.27 -31.86 10.34
CA ILE A 339 -0.87 -31.33 9.12
C ILE A 339 -1.41 -32.49 8.29
N ARG A 340 -2.65 -32.37 7.80
CA ARG A 340 -3.30 -33.38 6.94
C ARG A 340 -3.91 -32.71 5.72
N PHE A 341 -3.69 -33.26 4.54
CA PHE A 341 -4.34 -32.83 3.30
C PHE A 341 -4.36 -33.95 2.25
N SER A 342 -5.37 -33.93 1.37
CA SER A 342 -5.48 -34.92 0.29
C SER A 342 -4.46 -34.66 -0.80
N LEU A 343 -3.78 -35.73 -1.25
CA LEU A 343 -2.98 -35.71 -2.47
C LEU A 343 -3.94 -35.60 -3.67
N LYS A 344 -3.75 -34.57 -4.49
CA LYS A 344 -4.50 -34.48 -5.75
C LYS A 344 -4.04 -35.60 -6.67
N SER A 345 -4.98 -36.42 -7.13
CA SER A 345 -4.77 -37.43 -8.18
C SER A 345 -4.30 -36.79 -9.46
#